data_820e4f98a7400f338ffb34a96401595c
#
_entry.id   820e4f98a7400f338ffb34a96401595c
#
_cell.length_a   1.000
_cell.length_b   1.000
_cell.length_c   1.000
_cell.angle_alpha   90.00
_cell.angle_beta   90.00
_cell.angle_gamma   90.00
#
_symmetry.space_group_name_H-M   'P 1'
#
loop_
_entity.id
_entity.type
_entity.pdbx_description
1 polymer ?
#
loop_
_entity_poly.entity_id
_entity_poly.type
_entity_poly.pdbx_seq_one_letter_code
_entity_poly.pdbx_strand_id
1 'polypeptide(L)'
;SIEMRYEDENIWLTQKMMATLYDVDVRTINEHIKKIYSDSELEEDSTIRNFRIVQTEGSRQVTRDTKHYNLQMIIAVGFKVNNERAVQFRKWANSIVKDYTIKGWVMDDERLKNGGSVLTTEYFDRLLEQIREIRLSERRFYQKITDIYATALDYDRTAKTTKQFFAKVQNKMHYAVHGYTAA
;
A
#
# COMPACT_ATOMS: atom_id res chain seq x y z
N SER A 1 -15.88 17.02 8.55
CA SER A 1 -14.51 16.65 8.16
C SER A 1 -13.86 15.92 9.32
N ILE A 2 -13.08 14.88 9.05
CA ILE A 2 -12.35 14.12 10.06
C ILE A 2 -10.92 14.63 9.99
N GLU A 3 -10.42 15.22 11.09
CA GLU A 3 -9.02 15.60 11.20
C GLU A 3 -8.20 14.33 11.47
N MET A 4 -7.48 13.86 10.47
CA MET A 4 -6.54 12.75 10.61
C MET A 4 -5.17 13.27 11.02
N ARG A 5 -4.54 12.59 12.00
CA ARG A 5 -3.16 12.88 12.36
C ARG A 5 -2.25 11.92 11.61
N TYR A 6 -1.31 12.48 10.86
CA TYR A 6 -0.25 11.74 10.19
C TYR A 6 1.08 11.97 10.93
N GLU A 7 1.68 10.90 11.43
CA GLU A 7 2.96 10.95 12.16
C GLU A 7 3.65 9.58 12.05
N ASP A 8 4.95 9.59 11.84
CA ASP A 8 5.78 8.38 11.69
C ASP A 8 5.27 7.42 10.59
N GLU A 9 4.95 7.95 9.42
CA GLU A 9 4.39 7.19 8.28
C GLU A 9 3.10 6.42 8.63
N ASN A 10 2.36 6.88 9.63
CA ASN A 10 1.14 6.26 10.12
C ASN A 10 -0.01 7.27 10.27
N ILE A 11 -1.23 6.76 10.20
CA ILE A 11 -2.45 7.54 10.44
C ILE A 11 -2.97 7.18 11.83
N TRP A 12 -3.31 8.21 12.61
CA TRP A 12 -3.78 8.06 13.98
C TRP A 12 -5.16 8.68 14.15
N LEU A 13 -6.13 7.90 14.63
CA LEU A 13 -7.50 8.34 14.92
C LEU A 13 -7.89 8.01 16.36
N THR A 14 -8.71 8.89 16.94
CA THR A 14 -9.41 8.59 18.21
C THR A 14 -10.60 7.66 17.95
N GLN A 15 -11.14 7.03 19.00
CA GLN A 15 -12.39 6.26 18.89
C GLN A 15 -13.55 7.09 18.33
N LYS A 16 -13.65 8.37 18.71
CA LYS A 16 -14.66 9.29 18.21
C LYS A 16 -14.52 9.56 16.69
N MET A 17 -13.30 9.71 16.23
CA MET A 17 -13.01 9.89 14.78
C MET A 17 -13.34 8.61 14.00
N MET A 18 -12.99 7.42 14.53
CA MET A 18 -13.37 6.14 13.93
C MET A 18 -14.89 5.94 13.90
N ALA A 19 -15.59 6.34 14.95
CA ALA A 19 -17.05 6.29 15.00
C ALA A 19 -17.68 7.13 13.89
N THR A 20 -17.14 8.34 13.66
CA THR A 20 -17.55 9.21 12.54
C THR A 20 -17.17 8.60 11.19
N LEU A 21 -15.98 8.02 11.05
CA LEU A 21 -15.50 7.38 9.82
C LEU A 21 -16.43 6.24 9.38
N TYR A 22 -16.76 5.35 10.31
CA TYR A 22 -17.57 4.16 10.03
C TYR A 22 -19.06 4.35 10.25
N ASP A 23 -19.49 5.54 10.67
CA ASP A 23 -20.90 5.87 10.92
C ASP A 23 -21.56 4.92 11.93
N VAL A 24 -20.92 4.79 13.08
CA VAL A 24 -21.36 3.99 14.23
C VAL A 24 -21.17 4.74 15.54
N ASP A 25 -21.76 4.23 16.62
CA ASP A 25 -21.54 4.77 17.95
C ASP A 25 -20.11 4.49 18.47
N VAL A 26 -19.57 5.40 19.29
CA VAL A 26 -18.24 5.25 19.92
C VAL A 26 -18.16 3.97 20.78
N ARG A 27 -19.28 3.59 21.40
CA ARG A 27 -19.37 2.35 22.17
C ARG A 27 -19.11 1.13 21.29
N THR A 28 -19.68 1.09 20.10
CA THR A 28 -19.45 0.03 19.12
C THR A 28 -17.98 -0.07 18.72
N ILE A 29 -17.31 1.07 18.48
CA ILE A 29 -15.88 1.10 18.22
C ILE A 29 -15.10 0.52 19.40
N ASN A 30 -15.42 0.93 20.63
CA ASN A 30 -14.74 0.42 21.81
C ASN A 30 -14.91 -1.10 21.99
N GLU A 31 -16.10 -1.64 21.73
CA GLU A 31 -16.38 -3.09 21.78
C GLU A 31 -15.57 -3.85 20.73
N HIS A 32 -15.48 -3.34 19.49
CA HIS A 32 -14.64 -3.95 18.44
C HIS A 32 -13.16 -3.92 18.79
N ILE A 33 -12.63 -2.81 19.31
CA ILE A 33 -11.24 -2.69 19.73
C ILE A 33 -10.93 -3.73 20.83
N LYS A 34 -11.78 -3.83 21.86
CA LYS A 34 -11.64 -4.85 22.91
C LYS A 34 -11.63 -6.27 22.34
N LYS A 35 -12.51 -6.54 21.38
CA LYS A 35 -12.59 -7.85 20.73
C LYS A 35 -11.32 -8.15 19.93
N ILE A 36 -10.79 -7.19 19.19
CA ILE A 36 -9.54 -7.34 18.42
C ILE A 36 -8.38 -7.71 19.33
N TYR A 37 -8.25 -7.05 20.49
CA TYR A 37 -7.22 -7.39 21.49
C TYR A 37 -7.45 -8.74 22.15
N SER A 38 -8.71 -9.04 22.52
CA SER A 38 -9.02 -10.33 23.16
C SER A 38 -8.80 -11.52 22.23
N ASP A 39 -8.95 -11.32 20.92
CA ASP A 39 -8.69 -12.33 19.89
C ASP A 39 -7.19 -12.42 19.52
N SER A 40 -6.33 -11.61 20.14
CA SER A 40 -4.90 -11.50 19.83
C SER A 40 -4.63 -11.16 18.34
N GLU A 41 -5.57 -10.45 17.70
CA GLU A 41 -5.43 -10.00 16.32
C GLU A 41 -4.40 -8.87 16.19
N LEU A 42 -4.35 -8.00 17.20
CA LEU A 42 -3.38 -6.91 17.33
C LEU A 42 -2.96 -6.76 18.81
N GLU A 43 -1.74 -6.24 19.01
CA GLU A 43 -1.19 -5.93 20.33
C GLU A 43 -1.50 -4.48 20.75
N GLU A 44 -1.87 -4.25 22.01
CA GLU A 44 -2.23 -2.93 22.51
C GLU A 44 -1.07 -1.94 22.41
N ASP A 45 0.11 -2.34 22.86
CA ASP A 45 1.30 -1.47 22.94
C ASP A 45 1.77 -0.97 21.57
N SER A 46 1.55 -1.76 20.51
CA SER A 46 1.96 -1.40 19.15
C SER A 46 0.93 -0.56 18.39
N THR A 47 -0.30 -0.48 18.88
CA THR A 47 -1.42 0.13 18.16
C THR A 47 -1.96 1.40 18.79
N ILE A 48 -1.50 1.76 19.99
CA ILE A 48 -1.97 2.92 20.75
C ILE A 48 -0.84 3.92 20.95
N ARG A 49 -1.18 5.21 20.82
CA ARG A 49 -0.34 6.33 21.23
C ARG A 49 -1.19 7.42 21.84
N ASN A 50 -0.69 8.03 22.92
CA ASN A 50 -1.31 9.20 23.52
C ASN A 50 -0.73 10.46 22.89
N PHE A 51 -1.61 11.32 22.36
CA PHE A 51 -1.23 12.63 21.86
C PHE A 51 -1.82 13.71 22.76
N ARG A 52 -0.96 14.72 23.02
CA ARG A 52 -1.37 15.90 23.76
C ARG A 52 -2.14 16.81 22.85
N ILE A 53 -3.41 17.06 23.16
CA ILE A 53 -4.31 17.95 22.41
C ILE A 53 -4.69 19.12 23.27
N VAL A 54 -4.59 20.33 22.71
CA VAL A 54 -5.10 21.55 23.33
C VAL A 54 -6.51 21.78 22.84
N GLN A 55 -7.48 21.76 23.75
CA GLN A 55 -8.90 22.02 23.45
C GLN A 55 -9.32 23.33 24.11
N THR A 56 -10.09 24.13 23.39
CA THR A 56 -10.65 25.36 23.95
C THR A 56 -12.02 25.04 24.55
N GLU A 57 -12.11 25.10 25.89
CA GLU A 57 -13.37 24.94 26.63
C GLU A 57 -13.81 26.31 27.16
N GLY A 58 -14.77 26.95 26.46
CA GLY A 58 -15.15 28.32 26.75
C GLY A 58 -14.00 29.29 26.51
N SER A 59 -13.52 30.00 27.55
CA SER A 59 -12.40 30.94 27.49
C SER A 59 -11.05 30.32 27.93
N ARG A 60 -11.02 29.02 28.23
CA ARG A 60 -9.81 28.36 28.75
C ARG A 60 -9.26 27.35 27.71
N GLN A 61 -7.94 27.32 27.58
CA GLN A 61 -7.25 26.24 26.86
C GLN A 61 -6.92 25.12 27.87
N VAL A 62 -7.46 23.93 27.57
CA VAL A 62 -7.22 22.72 28.39
C VAL A 62 -6.40 21.74 27.56
N THR A 63 -5.28 21.30 28.11
CA THR A 63 -4.43 20.29 27.52
C THR A 63 -4.85 18.91 28.02
N ARG A 64 -5.14 17.98 27.12
CA ARG A 64 -5.52 16.59 27.45
C ARG A 64 -4.68 15.61 26.65
N ASP A 65 -4.22 14.58 27.30
CA ASP A 65 -3.63 13.42 26.64
C ASP A 65 -4.79 12.54 26.11
N THR A 66 -4.85 12.39 24.79
CA THR A 66 -5.93 11.68 24.12
C THR A 66 -5.39 10.45 23.41
N LYS A 67 -5.98 9.30 23.73
CA LYS A 67 -5.63 8.01 23.13
C LYS A 67 -6.01 7.97 21.65
N HIS A 68 -5.03 7.67 20.80
CA HIS A 68 -5.21 7.46 19.36
C HIS A 68 -4.78 6.04 18.99
N TYR A 69 -5.36 5.55 17.92
CA TYR A 69 -5.13 4.21 17.37
C TYR A 69 -4.55 4.34 15.97
N ASN A 70 -3.60 3.49 15.65
CA ASN A 70 -2.89 3.50 14.37
C ASN A 70 -3.73 2.95 13.21
N LEU A 71 -3.19 3.03 11.99
CA LEU A 71 -3.87 2.57 10.77
C LEU A 71 -4.24 1.08 10.83
N GLN A 72 -3.43 0.23 11.46
CA GLN A 72 -3.73 -1.20 11.58
C GLN A 72 -5.02 -1.43 12.39
N MET A 73 -5.19 -0.74 13.52
CA MET A 73 -6.41 -0.80 14.30
C MET A 73 -7.61 -0.22 13.55
N ILE A 74 -7.42 0.89 12.83
CA ILE A 74 -8.49 1.49 12.01
C ILE A 74 -9.00 0.48 10.98
N ILE A 75 -8.09 -0.20 10.28
CA ILE A 75 -8.43 -1.25 9.31
C ILE A 75 -9.14 -2.42 9.97
N ALA A 76 -8.61 -2.96 11.08
CA ALA A 76 -9.19 -4.09 11.79
C ALA A 76 -10.63 -3.81 12.24
N VAL A 77 -10.88 -2.62 12.79
CA VAL A 77 -12.24 -2.17 13.15
C VAL A 77 -13.16 -2.12 11.93
N GLY A 78 -12.66 -1.64 10.77
CA GLY A 78 -13.44 -1.59 9.52
C GLY A 78 -13.90 -2.97 9.03
N PHE A 79 -13.14 -4.03 9.32
CA PHE A 79 -13.56 -5.41 9.03
C PHE A 79 -14.60 -5.96 10.03
N LYS A 80 -14.62 -5.46 11.25
CA LYS A 80 -15.58 -5.89 12.29
C LYS A 80 -16.93 -5.17 12.21
N VAL A 81 -16.95 -3.91 11.77
CA VAL A 81 -18.19 -3.12 11.64
C VAL A 81 -19.08 -3.70 10.55
N ASN A 82 -20.39 -3.74 10.82
CA ASN A 82 -21.38 -4.27 9.88
C ASN A 82 -22.42 -3.19 9.49
N ASN A 83 -22.04 -2.34 8.53
CA ASN A 83 -22.92 -1.37 7.92
C ASN A 83 -22.48 -1.05 6.48
N GLU A 84 -23.21 -0.17 5.79
CA GLU A 84 -22.96 0.16 4.38
C GLU A 84 -21.57 0.78 4.15
N ARG A 85 -21.12 1.69 5.03
CA ARG A 85 -19.77 2.29 4.94
C ARG A 85 -18.66 1.26 5.08
N ALA A 86 -18.83 0.34 6.02
CA ALA A 86 -17.89 -0.77 6.19
C ALA A 86 -17.88 -1.72 4.98
N VAL A 87 -19.03 -1.92 4.33
CA VAL A 87 -19.10 -2.68 3.07
C VAL A 87 -18.30 -1.98 1.96
N GLN A 88 -18.42 -0.67 1.81
CA GLN A 88 -17.63 0.10 0.84
C GLN A 88 -16.13 0.03 1.15
N PHE A 89 -15.75 0.17 2.42
CA PHE A 89 -14.38 -0.01 2.86
C PHE A 89 -13.82 -1.41 2.50
N ARG A 90 -14.58 -2.47 2.79
CA ARG A 90 -14.17 -3.85 2.45
C ARG A 90 -14.06 -4.08 0.95
N LYS A 91 -14.94 -3.50 0.13
CA LYS A 91 -14.83 -3.56 -1.34
C LYS A 91 -13.54 -2.90 -1.83
N TRP A 92 -13.21 -1.72 -1.30
CA TRP A 92 -11.97 -1.03 -1.61
C TRP A 92 -10.74 -1.84 -1.16
N ALA A 93 -10.71 -2.31 0.09
CA ALA A 93 -9.62 -3.14 0.60
C ALA A 93 -9.43 -4.42 -0.23
N ASN A 94 -10.52 -5.10 -0.59
CA ASN A 94 -10.48 -6.30 -1.43
C ASN A 94 -9.92 -6.00 -2.83
N SER A 95 -10.19 -4.83 -3.43
CA SER A 95 -9.60 -4.48 -4.73
C SER A 95 -8.09 -4.35 -4.64
N ILE A 96 -7.58 -3.75 -3.57
CA ILE A 96 -6.13 -3.61 -3.30
C ILE A 96 -5.49 -4.99 -3.11
N VAL A 97 -6.06 -5.81 -2.23
CA VAL A 97 -5.55 -7.17 -1.95
C VAL A 97 -5.57 -8.03 -3.21
N LYS A 98 -6.65 -7.97 -4.00
CA LYS A 98 -6.76 -8.68 -5.29
C LYS A 98 -5.65 -8.24 -6.26
N ASP A 99 -5.49 -6.94 -6.46
CA ASP A 99 -4.49 -6.41 -7.38
C ASP A 99 -3.07 -6.78 -6.92
N TYR A 100 -2.77 -6.64 -5.64
CA TYR A 100 -1.49 -7.05 -5.08
C TYR A 100 -1.22 -8.55 -5.24
N THR A 101 -2.23 -9.39 -4.97
CA THR A 101 -2.10 -10.85 -5.08
C THR A 101 -1.87 -11.32 -6.52
N ILE A 102 -2.53 -10.68 -7.50
CA ILE A 102 -2.43 -11.06 -8.91
C ILE A 102 -1.19 -10.45 -9.57
N LYS A 103 -0.92 -9.17 -9.32
CA LYS A 103 0.11 -8.39 -10.01
C LYS A 103 1.42 -8.29 -9.24
N GLY A 104 1.41 -8.52 -7.92
CA GLY A 104 2.55 -8.32 -7.01
C GLY A 104 2.80 -6.85 -6.63
N TRP A 105 1.92 -5.92 -7.05
CA TRP A 105 2.03 -4.49 -6.73
C TRP A 105 0.68 -3.78 -6.79
N VAL A 106 0.58 -2.67 -6.07
CA VAL A 106 -0.52 -1.70 -6.13
C VAL A 106 0.07 -0.31 -6.15
N MET A 107 -0.39 0.55 -7.05
CA MET A 107 0.10 1.91 -7.21
C MET A 107 -1.07 2.88 -7.36
N ASP A 108 -1.02 3.97 -6.62
CA ASP A 108 -1.93 5.10 -6.78
C ASP A 108 -1.25 6.17 -7.65
N ASP A 109 -1.42 6.03 -8.97
CA ASP A 109 -0.76 6.87 -9.98
C ASP A 109 -1.11 8.35 -9.81
N GLU A 110 -2.37 8.66 -9.50
CA GLU A 110 -2.82 10.04 -9.35
C GLU A 110 -2.19 10.69 -8.11
N ARG A 111 -2.16 9.99 -7.00
CA ARG A 111 -1.53 10.45 -5.77
C ARG A 111 -0.02 10.65 -5.94
N LEU A 112 0.65 9.75 -6.66
CA LEU A 112 2.07 9.85 -6.93
C LEU A 112 2.40 11.02 -7.87
N LYS A 113 1.59 11.26 -8.91
CA LYS A 113 1.78 12.37 -9.87
C LYS A 113 1.50 13.74 -9.25
N ASN A 114 0.49 13.83 -8.38
CA ASN A 114 0.04 15.09 -7.80
C ASN A 114 0.80 15.48 -6.54
N GLY A 115 1.80 14.70 -6.11
CA GLY A 115 2.65 15.00 -4.96
C GLY A 115 1.84 15.20 -3.68
N GLY A 116 1.03 14.21 -3.29
CA GLY A 116 0.22 14.31 -2.08
C GLY A 116 1.08 14.75 -0.88
N SER A 117 0.57 15.65 -0.05
CA SER A 117 1.23 16.28 1.09
C SER A 117 1.84 15.33 2.14
N VAL A 118 1.64 14.02 1.95
CA VAL A 118 2.07 12.94 2.84
C VAL A 118 3.33 12.23 2.34
N LEU A 119 3.70 12.44 1.05
CA LEU A 119 4.86 11.77 0.45
C LEU A 119 6.09 12.67 0.57
N THR A 120 7.08 12.23 1.33
CA THR A 120 8.36 12.92 1.48
C THR A 120 9.28 12.67 0.29
N THR A 121 10.29 13.53 0.10
CA THR A 121 11.35 13.34 -0.92
C THR A 121 12.02 11.97 -0.73
N GLU A 122 12.30 11.57 0.50
CA GLU A 122 12.91 10.27 0.85
C GLU A 122 12.05 9.09 0.41
N TYR A 123 10.72 9.23 0.46
CA TYR A 123 9.80 8.19 -0.05
C TYR A 123 9.95 8.02 -1.56
N PHE A 124 10.02 9.13 -2.32
CA PHE A 124 10.22 9.10 -3.76
C PHE A 124 11.57 8.52 -4.14
N ASP A 125 12.63 8.85 -3.40
CA ASP A 125 13.96 8.31 -3.64
C ASP A 125 13.98 6.78 -3.43
N ARG A 126 13.36 6.29 -2.37
CA ARG A 126 13.20 4.84 -2.12
C ARG A 126 12.38 4.16 -3.23
N LEU A 127 11.28 4.78 -3.68
CA LEU A 127 10.46 4.23 -4.76
C LEU A 127 11.23 4.17 -6.08
N LEU A 128 11.99 5.21 -6.42
CA LEU A 128 12.85 5.23 -7.60
C LEU A 128 13.92 4.15 -7.55
N GLU A 129 14.52 3.89 -6.38
CA GLU A 129 15.50 2.82 -6.18
C GLU A 129 14.86 1.45 -6.44
N GLN A 130 13.70 1.18 -5.89
CA GLN A 130 12.96 -0.07 -6.14
C GLN A 130 12.63 -0.26 -7.64
N ILE A 131 12.21 0.79 -8.33
CA ILE A 131 11.95 0.74 -9.78
C ILE A 131 13.24 0.42 -10.55
N ARG A 132 14.38 1.01 -10.16
CA ARG A 132 15.68 0.74 -10.77
C ARG A 132 16.11 -0.72 -10.54
N GLU A 133 15.92 -1.26 -9.35
CA GLU A 133 16.23 -2.66 -9.04
C GLU A 133 15.39 -3.64 -9.88
N ILE A 134 14.08 -3.37 -10.05
CA ILE A 134 13.21 -4.18 -10.92
C ILE A 134 13.72 -4.17 -12.36
N ARG A 135 14.07 -2.99 -12.91
CA ARG A 135 14.61 -2.87 -14.27
C ARG A 135 15.97 -3.55 -14.43
N LEU A 136 16.84 -3.50 -13.42
CA LEU A 136 18.11 -4.23 -13.40
C LEU A 136 17.91 -5.74 -13.39
N SER A 137 16.90 -6.22 -12.65
CA SER A 137 16.51 -7.63 -12.60
C SER A 137 16.03 -8.13 -13.98
N GLU A 138 15.18 -7.36 -14.67
CA GLU A 138 14.72 -7.65 -16.04
C GLU A 138 15.92 -7.73 -17.02
N ARG A 139 16.83 -6.77 -16.95
CA ARG A 139 18.03 -6.75 -17.79
C ARG A 139 18.93 -7.96 -17.53
N ARG A 140 19.14 -8.34 -16.27
CA ARG A 140 19.91 -9.53 -15.88
C ARG A 140 19.29 -10.81 -16.40
N PHE A 141 17.96 -10.93 -16.33
CA PHE A 141 17.24 -12.08 -16.87
C PHE A 141 17.39 -12.17 -18.38
N TYR A 142 17.24 -11.06 -19.10
CA TYR A 142 17.46 -11.01 -20.55
C TYR A 142 18.91 -11.38 -20.93
N GLN A 143 19.90 -10.88 -20.20
CA GLN A 143 21.31 -11.26 -20.41
C GLN A 143 21.51 -12.76 -20.22
N LYS A 144 20.93 -13.36 -19.18
CA LYS A 144 21.02 -14.79 -18.92
C LYS A 144 20.44 -15.65 -20.06
N ILE A 145 19.30 -15.23 -20.60
CA ILE A 145 18.71 -15.89 -21.80
C ILE A 145 19.66 -15.77 -23.01
N THR A 146 20.24 -14.60 -23.20
CA THR A 146 21.19 -14.34 -24.29
C THR A 146 22.43 -15.24 -24.16
N ASP A 147 22.97 -15.36 -22.95
CA ASP A 147 24.14 -16.21 -22.66
C ASP A 147 23.83 -17.68 -22.91
N ILE A 148 22.67 -18.18 -22.48
CA ILE A 148 22.25 -19.57 -22.72
C ILE A 148 22.07 -19.83 -24.22
N TYR A 149 21.44 -18.90 -24.96
CA TYR A 149 21.27 -19.07 -26.39
C TYR A 149 22.60 -19.05 -27.16
N ALA A 150 23.57 -18.24 -26.69
CA ALA A 150 24.89 -18.13 -27.27
C ALA A 150 25.76 -19.41 -27.09
N THR A 151 25.34 -20.35 -26.23
CA THR A 151 26.02 -21.65 -26.08
C THR A 151 25.62 -22.68 -27.14
N ALA A 152 24.62 -22.38 -27.98
CA ALA A 152 24.21 -23.26 -29.06
C ALA A 152 25.33 -23.35 -30.13
N LEU A 153 25.59 -24.57 -30.64
CA LEU A 153 26.64 -24.83 -31.61
C LEU A 153 26.48 -24.09 -32.95
N ASP A 154 25.25 -23.74 -33.28
CA ASP A 154 24.84 -23.04 -34.49
C ASP A 154 24.56 -21.54 -34.26
N TYR A 155 25.03 -21.00 -33.13
CA TYR A 155 24.81 -19.60 -32.78
C TYR A 155 25.51 -18.64 -33.76
N ASP A 156 24.72 -17.89 -34.48
CA ASP A 156 25.16 -16.73 -35.30
C ASP A 156 24.37 -15.50 -34.90
N ARG A 157 25.06 -14.52 -34.30
CA ARG A 157 24.46 -13.25 -33.83
C ARG A 157 23.81 -12.45 -34.98
N THR A 158 24.25 -12.63 -36.22
CA THR A 158 23.77 -11.90 -37.39
C THR A 158 22.59 -12.59 -38.06
N ALA A 159 22.40 -13.87 -37.82
CA ALA A 159 21.35 -14.68 -38.40
C ALA A 159 19.95 -14.10 -38.16
N LYS A 160 19.08 -14.16 -39.15
CA LYS A 160 17.69 -13.71 -39.07
C LYS A 160 16.91 -14.46 -37.97
N THR A 161 17.15 -15.75 -37.82
CA THR A 161 16.55 -16.62 -36.79
C THR A 161 16.91 -16.17 -35.39
N THR A 162 18.15 -15.81 -35.14
CA THR A 162 18.65 -15.29 -33.86
C THR A 162 17.98 -13.96 -33.53
N LYS A 163 17.91 -13.04 -34.45
CA LYS A 163 17.20 -11.75 -34.29
C LYS A 163 15.73 -11.94 -33.98
N GLN A 164 15.05 -12.85 -34.69
CA GLN A 164 13.65 -13.15 -34.46
C GLN A 164 13.41 -13.80 -33.09
N PHE A 165 14.31 -14.67 -32.63
CA PHE A 165 14.23 -15.26 -31.30
C PHE A 165 14.28 -14.19 -30.21
N PHE A 166 15.28 -13.31 -30.25
CA PHE A 166 15.40 -12.25 -29.25
C PHE A 166 14.24 -11.26 -29.26
N ALA A 167 13.70 -10.91 -30.44
CA ALA A 167 12.51 -10.10 -30.55
C ALA A 167 11.28 -10.77 -29.91
N LYS A 168 11.10 -12.11 -30.09
CA LYS A 168 10.03 -12.87 -29.45
C LYS A 168 10.18 -12.94 -27.95
N VAL A 169 11.40 -13.15 -27.43
CA VAL A 169 11.69 -13.18 -25.98
C VAL A 169 11.34 -11.82 -25.37
N GLN A 170 11.82 -10.73 -25.98
CA GLN A 170 11.55 -9.38 -25.50
C GLN A 170 10.06 -9.04 -25.53
N ASN A 171 9.34 -9.40 -26.57
CA ASN A 171 7.89 -9.22 -26.65
C ASN A 171 7.13 -10.04 -25.60
N LYS A 172 7.55 -11.28 -25.31
CA LYS A 172 6.93 -12.09 -24.26
C LYS A 172 7.18 -11.53 -22.86
N MET A 173 8.39 -11.02 -22.60
CA MET A 173 8.71 -10.35 -21.34
C MET A 173 7.86 -9.09 -21.18
N HIS A 174 7.77 -8.28 -22.22
CA HIS A 174 6.95 -7.07 -22.24
C HIS A 174 5.47 -7.38 -21.99
N TYR A 175 4.96 -8.42 -22.67
CA TYR A 175 3.58 -8.89 -22.47
C TYR A 175 3.32 -9.37 -21.06
N ALA A 176 4.27 -10.11 -20.45
CA ALA A 176 4.13 -10.61 -19.07
C ALA A 176 4.05 -9.48 -18.05
N VAL A 177 4.72 -8.34 -18.31
CA VAL A 177 4.73 -7.18 -17.40
C VAL A 177 3.55 -6.23 -17.65
N HIS A 178 3.21 -5.99 -18.93
CA HIS A 178 2.28 -4.92 -19.32
C HIS A 178 0.96 -5.40 -19.89
N GLY A 179 0.81 -6.69 -20.18
CA GLY A 179 -0.42 -7.28 -20.72
C GLY A 179 -0.63 -7.02 -22.23
N TYR A 180 0.31 -6.35 -22.92
CA TYR A 180 0.30 -6.11 -24.37
C TYR A 180 1.71 -6.20 -24.95
N THR A 181 1.83 -6.48 -26.25
CA THR A 181 3.12 -6.58 -26.93
C THR A 181 3.69 -5.20 -27.23
N ALA A 182 5.01 -5.09 -27.27
CA ALA A 182 5.67 -3.88 -27.80
C ALA A 182 5.30 -3.73 -29.29
N ALA A 183 4.94 -2.50 -29.69
CA ALA A 183 4.63 -2.14 -31.07
C ALA A 183 5.87 -2.22 -31.96
#